data_cc3d16937b8c6189830cce222a174eed
#
_entry.id   cc3d16937b8c6189830cce222a174eed
#
_cell.length_a   1.000
_cell.length_b   1.000
_cell.length_c   1.000
_cell.angle_alpha   90.00
_cell.angle_beta   90.00
_cell.angle_gamma   90.00
#
_symmetry.space_group_name_H-M   'P 1'
#
loop_
_entity.id
_entity.type
_entity.pdbx_description
1 polymer ?
#
loop_
_entity_poly.entity_id
_entity_poly.type
_entity_poly.pdbx_seq_one_letter_code
_entity_poly.pdbx_strand_id
1 'polypeptide(L)'
;MFHKGLLRTFQIAHEFSTMTVLENLMMVPDRQHGETLVNSWIARGKVREQEKTIRSKAEEVIDFLKISHLTHERAGNLSGGQKKLLELGRTMMVDAKVVLLDEVGAGVNRTLLAEIGDAIVKLNQERGYTFCMIEHDMDFVSRLCDPVIVMAEGTVLAQGTATEVRANETVIEAYLGRGVTKKRVVA
;
A
#
# COMPACT_ATOMS: atom_id res chain seq x y z
N MET A 1 10.43 -11.30 -6.77
CA MET A 1 10.21 -10.36 -5.67
C MET A 1 9.07 -10.83 -4.78
N PHE A 2 7.92 -11.19 -5.33
CA PHE A 2 6.74 -11.68 -4.61
C PHE A 2 7.04 -12.79 -3.57
N HIS A 3 7.73 -13.87 -3.97
CA HIS A 3 8.12 -14.98 -3.07
C HIS A 3 9.14 -14.59 -1.97
N LYS A 4 9.67 -13.37 -1.98
CA LYS A 4 10.57 -12.83 -0.93
C LYS A 4 9.85 -11.92 0.05
N GLY A 5 8.52 -11.78 -0.07
CA GLY A 5 7.72 -10.90 0.78
C GLY A 5 7.88 -9.40 0.47
N LEU A 6 8.42 -9.05 -0.71
CA LEU A 6 8.51 -7.66 -1.17
C LEU A 6 7.38 -7.39 -2.16
N LEU A 7 6.51 -6.47 -1.81
CA LEU A 7 5.41 -5.99 -2.62
C LEU A 7 5.58 -4.51 -2.97
N ARG A 8 5.05 -4.12 -4.11
CA ARG A 8 4.93 -2.72 -4.52
C ARG A 8 3.49 -2.44 -4.92
N THR A 9 2.93 -1.37 -4.39
CA THR A 9 1.69 -0.79 -4.91
C THR A 9 2.02 0.16 -6.06
N PHE A 10 1.02 0.50 -6.86
CA PHE A 10 1.19 1.41 -7.99
C PHE A 10 0.42 2.70 -7.72
N GLN A 11 0.86 3.80 -8.32
CA GLN A 11 0.21 5.10 -8.23
C GLN A 11 -1.26 5.04 -8.68
N ILE A 12 -1.54 4.22 -9.71
CA ILE A 12 -2.90 3.91 -10.17
C ILE A 12 -3.25 2.51 -9.66
N ALA A 13 -4.32 2.40 -8.87
CA ALA A 13 -4.79 1.12 -8.39
C ALA A 13 -5.22 0.23 -9.56
N HIS A 14 -4.68 -0.98 -9.61
CA HIS A 14 -4.99 -1.97 -10.65
C HIS A 14 -5.96 -3.04 -10.08
N GLU A 15 -7.20 -2.63 -9.88
CA GLU A 15 -8.26 -3.56 -9.51
C GLU A 15 -8.84 -4.28 -10.74
N PHE A 16 -9.36 -5.47 -10.54
CA PHE A 16 -10.21 -6.15 -11.51
C PHE A 16 -11.62 -5.55 -11.43
N SER A 17 -11.89 -4.55 -12.26
CA SER A 17 -13.06 -3.67 -12.17
C SER A 17 -14.41 -4.40 -12.29
N THR A 18 -14.43 -5.54 -12.95
CA THR A 18 -15.63 -6.38 -13.13
C THR A 18 -15.90 -7.33 -11.97
N MET A 19 -14.90 -7.58 -11.12
CA MET A 19 -14.98 -8.42 -9.94
C MET A 19 -15.40 -7.61 -8.71
N THR A 20 -15.99 -8.29 -7.73
CA THR A 20 -16.29 -7.71 -6.43
C THR A 20 -15.03 -7.45 -5.61
N VAL A 21 -15.14 -6.66 -4.54
CA VAL A 21 -14.06 -6.45 -3.56
C VAL A 21 -13.55 -7.78 -3.02
N LEU A 22 -14.45 -8.66 -2.61
CA LEU A 22 -14.12 -9.98 -2.10
C LEU A 22 -13.33 -10.82 -3.14
N GLU A 23 -13.82 -10.89 -4.37
CA GLU A 23 -13.16 -11.63 -5.44
C GLU A 23 -11.79 -11.07 -5.78
N ASN A 24 -11.63 -9.74 -5.78
CA ASN A 24 -10.33 -9.08 -5.96
C ASN A 24 -9.30 -9.50 -4.91
N LEU A 25 -9.71 -9.69 -3.66
CA LEU A 25 -8.84 -10.18 -2.59
C LEU A 25 -8.54 -11.67 -2.76
N MET A 26 -9.56 -12.47 -3.06
CA MET A 26 -9.41 -13.92 -3.22
C MET A 26 -8.50 -14.33 -4.38
N MET A 27 -8.32 -13.47 -5.38
CA MET A 27 -7.44 -13.72 -6.53
C MET A 27 -5.94 -13.53 -6.22
N VAL A 28 -5.58 -12.96 -5.06
CA VAL A 28 -4.19 -12.57 -4.77
C VAL A 28 -3.29 -13.72 -4.34
N PRO A 29 -3.72 -14.66 -3.47
CA PRO A 29 -2.87 -15.77 -3.03
C PRO A 29 -2.41 -16.63 -4.20
N ASP A 30 -1.12 -16.97 -4.23
CA ASP A 30 -0.54 -17.87 -5.22
C ASP A 30 -0.78 -19.34 -4.89
N ARG A 31 -0.47 -20.24 -5.86
CA ARG A 31 -0.53 -21.71 -5.70
C ARG A 31 -1.91 -22.21 -5.28
N GLN A 32 -2.94 -21.63 -5.81
CA GLN A 32 -4.28 -22.16 -5.58
C GLN A 32 -4.45 -23.51 -6.29
N HIS A 33 -4.96 -24.50 -5.56
CA HIS A 33 -5.14 -25.85 -6.12
C HIS A 33 -6.07 -25.86 -7.35
N GLY A 34 -6.96 -24.88 -7.45
CA GLY A 34 -7.87 -24.71 -8.59
C GLY A 34 -7.22 -24.20 -9.88
N GLU A 35 -5.96 -23.71 -9.84
CA GLU A 35 -5.25 -23.20 -11.02
C GLU A 35 -4.88 -24.29 -12.04
N THR A 36 -4.86 -25.55 -11.62
CA THR A 36 -4.55 -26.69 -12.50
C THR A 36 -5.79 -27.46 -12.87
N LEU A 37 -6.01 -27.72 -14.16
CA LEU A 37 -7.16 -28.46 -14.68
C LEU A 37 -7.31 -29.85 -14.01
N VAL A 38 -6.19 -30.54 -13.76
CA VAL A 38 -6.19 -31.85 -13.12
C VAL A 38 -6.71 -31.77 -11.68
N ASN A 39 -6.24 -30.79 -10.89
CA ASN A 39 -6.70 -30.63 -9.51
C ASN A 39 -8.15 -30.16 -9.42
N SER A 40 -8.58 -29.29 -10.35
CA SER A 40 -9.98 -28.84 -10.41
C SER A 40 -10.96 -29.98 -10.65
N TRP A 41 -10.51 -31.05 -11.31
CA TRP A 41 -11.34 -32.21 -11.63
C TRP A 41 -11.25 -33.32 -10.58
N ILE A 42 -10.05 -33.64 -10.11
CA ILE A 42 -9.77 -34.81 -9.27
C ILE A 42 -9.76 -34.44 -7.76
N ALA A 43 -9.32 -33.21 -7.41
CA ALA A 43 -9.13 -32.78 -6.03
C ALA A 43 -10.14 -31.72 -5.57
N ARG A 44 -11.40 -31.79 -6.02
CA ARG A 44 -12.47 -30.84 -5.70
C ARG A 44 -12.62 -30.54 -4.21
N GLY A 45 -12.43 -31.52 -3.35
CA GLY A 45 -12.49 -31.32 -1.90
C GLY A 45 -11.39 -30.39 -1.39
N LYS A 46 -10.14 -30.58 -1.84
CA LYS A 46 -9.01 -29.72 -1.46
C LYS A 46 -9.14 -28.31 -2.01
N VAL A 47 -9.64 -28.16 -3.24
CA VAL A 47 -9.92 -26.85 -3.85
C VAL A 47 -10.94 -26.09 -3.00
N ARG A 48 -12.05 -26.74 -2.63
CA ARG A 48 -13.13 -26.14 -1.82
C ARG A 48 -12.67 -25.74 -0.41
N GLU A 49 -11.82 -26.53 0.21
CA GLU A 49 -11.26 -26.23 1.52
C GLU A 49 -10.32 -25.02 1.45
N GLN A 50 -9.45 -24.98 0.45
CA GLN A 50 -8.55 -23.85 0.22
C GLN A 50 -9.33 -22.56 -0.10
N GLU A 51 -10.33 -22.62 -0.98
CA GLU A 51 -11.21 -21.48 -1.27
C GLU A 51 -11.90 -20.95 -0.01
N LYS A 52 -12.37 -21.84 0.87
CA LYS A 52 -12.97 -21.45 2.15
C LYS A 52 -11.96 -20.70 3.03
N THR A 53 -10.74 -21.18 3.12
CA THR A 53 -9.67 -20.54 3.90
C THR A 53 -9.30 -19.17 3.33
N ILE A 54 -9.14 -19.08 2.00
CA ILE A 54 -8.84 -17.82 1.30
C ILE A 54 -9.99 -16.82 1.50
N ARG A 55 -11.22 -17.28 1.39
CA ARG A 55 -12.41 -16.46 1.62
C ARG A 55 -12.47 -15.91 3.04
N SER A 56 -12.24 -16.74 4.05
CA SER A 56 -12.20 -16.32 5.44
C SER A 56 -11.13 -15.26 5.68
N LYS A 57 -9.93 -15.46 5.13
CA LYS A 57 -8.85 -14.45 5.18
C LYS A 57 -9.25 -13.14 4.49
N ALA A 58 -9.92 -13.21 3.35
CA ALA A 58 -10.39 -12.03 2.63
C ALA A 58 -11.46 -11.25 3.42
N GLU A 59 -12.38 -11.95 4.07
CA GLU A 59 -13.40 -11.36 4.95
C GLU A 59 -12.75 -10.68 6.17
N GLU A 60 -11.74 -11.29 6.79
CA GLU A 60 -10.94 -10.67 7.86
C GLU A 60 -10.23 -9.38 7.40
N VAL A 61 -9.68 -9.38 6.19
CA VAL A 61 -9.03 -8.20 5.59
C VAL A 61 -10.04 -7.08 5.35
N ILE A 62 -11.22 -7.41 4.82
CA ILE A 62 -12.32 -6.47 4.58
C ILE A 62 -12.76 -5.81 5.89
N ASP A 63 -12.92 -6.59 6.95
CA ASP A 63 -13.30 -6.09 8.27
C ASP A 63 -12.19 -5.22 8.89
N PHE A 64 -10.93 -5.64 8.79
CA PHE A 64 -9.78 -4.86 9.24
C PHE A 64 -9.74 -3.47 8.59
N LEU A 65 -10.02 -3.39 7.30
CA LEU A 65 -10.04 -2.16 6.52
C LEU A 65 -11.35 -1.35 6.68
N LYS A 66 -12.33 -1.87 7.42
CA LYS A 66 -13.65 -1.26 7.66
C LYS A 66 -14.46 -1.02 6.37
N ILE A 67 -14.28 -1.88 5.37
CA ILE A 67 -14.99 -1.81 4.09
C ILE A 67 -16.00 -2.95 3.90
N SER A 68 -16.52 -3.53 4.98
CA SER A 68 -17.45 -4.67 4.96
C SER A 68 -18.73 -4.37 4.19
N HIS A 69 -19.16 -3.10 4.18
CA HIS A 69 -20.30 -2.63 3.38
C HIS A 69 -20.06 -2.68 1.85
N LEU A 70 -18.81 -2.85 1.41
CA LEU A 70 -18.41 -2.93 0.00
C LEU A 70 -18.06 -4.35 -0.45
N THR A 71 -18.19 -5.37 0.41
CA THR A 71 -17.76 -6.74 0.15
C THR A 71 -18.20 -7.28 -1.21
N HIS A 72 -19.46 -7.03 -1.57
CA HIS A 72 -20.09 -7.49 -2.82
C HIS A 72 -20.20 -6.41 -3.90
N GLU A 73 -19.66 -5.20 -3.63
CA GLU A 73 -19.63 -4.13 -4.63
C GLU A 73 -18.57 -4.43 -5.67
N ARG A 74 -18.82 -4.08 -6.93
CA ARG A 74 -17.82 -4.20 -8.01
C ARG A 74 -16.70 -3.21 -7.78
N ALA A 75 -15.46 -3.66 -7.89
CA ALA A 75 -14.30 -2.80 -7.66
C ALA A 75 -14.23 -1.60 -8.62
N GLY A 76 -14.81 -1.72 -9.81
CA GLY A 76 -14.93 -0.60 -10.74
C GLY A 76 -15.75 0.57 -10.22
N ASN A 77 -16.75 0.32 -9.34
CA ASN A 77 -17.63 1.34 -8.76
C ASN A 77 -17.04 2.04 -7.53
N LEU A 78 -15.90 1.58 -7.03
CA LEU A 78 -15.24 2.15 -5.86
C LEU A 78 -14.70 3.55 -6.16
N SER A 79 -14.76 4.43 -5.17
CA SER A 79 -14.03 5.71 -5.20
C SER A 79 -12.51 5.47 -5.24
N GLY A 80 -11.73 6.47 -5.66
CA GLY A 80 -10.28 6.38 -5.74
C GLY A 80 -9.64 5.92 -4.42
N GLY A 81 -10.07 6.47 -3.29
CA GLY A 81 -9.55 6.08 -1.97
C GLY A 81 -10.00 4.68 -1.54
N GLN A 82 -11.21 4.25 -1.87
CA GLN A 82 -11.65 2.87 -1.62
C GLN A 82 -10.84 1.86 -2.43
N LYS A 83 -10.46 2.22 -3.68
CA LYS A 83 -9.53 1.41 -4.49
C LYS A 83 -8.16 1.30 -3.84
N LYS A 84 -7.66 2.37 -3.22
CA LYS A 84 -6.40 2.35 -2.45
C LYS A 84 -6.48 1.46 -1.21
N LEU A 85 -7.62 1.46 -0.49
CA LEU A 85 -7.85 0.51 0.60
C LEU A 85 -7.89 -0.94 0.09
N LEU A 86 -8.56 -1.20 -1.03
CA LEU A 86 -8.57 -2.52 -1.65
C LEU A 86 -7.15 -2.97 -2.04
N GLU A 87 -6.34 -2.06 -2.60
CA GLU A 87 -4.94 -2.34 -2.94
C GLU A 87 -4.10 -2.67 -1.70
N LEU A 88 -4.27 -1.93 -0.60
CA LEU A 88 -3.65 -2.25 0.69
C LEU A 88 -4.12 -3.63 1.19
N GLY A 89 -5.41 -3.93 1.09
CA GLY A 89 -5.97 -5.24 1.43
C GLY A 89 -5.34 -6.39 0.62
N ARG A 90 -5.07 -6.16 -0.65
CA ARG A 90 -4.37 -7.15 -1.49
C ARG A 90 -2.97 -7.46 -0.96
N THR A 91 -2.26 -6.49 -0.36
CA THR A 91 -0.97 -6.77 0.28
C THR A 91 -1.11 -7.66 1.51
N MET A 92 -2.26 -7.62 2.19
CA MET A 92 -2.54 -8.44 3.37
C MET A 92 -2.92 -9.88 3.03
N MET A 93 -3.35 -10.15 1.80
CA MET A 93 -3.68 -11.51 1.34
C MET A 93 -2.46 -12.40 1.17
N VAL A 94 -1.27 -11.80 1.10
CA VAL A 94 0.03 -12.48 1.02
C VAL A 94 0.87 -12.16 2.26
N ASP A 95 1.89 -12.98 2.52
CA ASP A 95 2.80 -12.78 3.66
C ASP A 95 3.87 -11.73 3.30
N ALA A 96 3.42 -10.48 3.14
CA ALA A 96 4.29 -9.37 2.85
C ALA A 96 5.15 -9.02 4.07
N LYS A 97 6.45 -8.80 3.85
CA LYS A 97 7.38 -8.28 4.87
C LYS A 97 7.66 -6.80 4.64
N VAL A 98 7.81 -6.43 3.38
CA VAL A 98 8.09 -5.06 2.96
C VAL A 98 7.09 -4.65 1.88
N VAL A 99 6.44 -3.51 2.08
CA VAL A 99 5.48 -2.93 1.13
C VAL A 99 5.97 -1.56 0.71
N LEU A 100 6.17 -1.38 -0.59
CA LEU A 100 6.52 -0.10 -1.20
C LEU A 100 5.22 0.60 -1.60
N LEU A 101 4.94 1.75 -1.02
CA LEU A 101 3.75 2.57 -1.27
C LEU A 101 4.14 3.77 -2.13
N ASP A 102 3.43 4.00 -3.23
CA ASP A 102 3.71 5.05 -4.19
C ASP A 102 2.49 5.98 -4.29
N GLU A 103 2.61 7.20 -3.74
CA GLU A 103 1.59 8.26 -3.72
C GLU A 103 0.19 7.76 -3.33
N VAL A 104 0.09 7.15 -2.15
CA VAL A 104 -1.17 6.60 -1.63
C VAL A 104 -2.23 7.69 -1.44
N GLY A 105 -1.79 8.91 -1.11
CA GLY A 105 -2.66 10.06 -0.87
C GLY A 105 -3.25 10.69 -2.13
N ALA A 106 -2.74 10.36 -3.33
CA ALA A 106 -3.18 10.99 -4.57
C ALA A 106 -4.67 10.74 -4.86
N GLY A 107 -5.46 11.81 -4.93
CA GLY A 107 -6.90 11.75 -5.21
C GLY A 107 -7.76 11.20 -4.07
N VAL A 108 -7.22 11.06 -2.87
CA VAL A 108 -7.93 10.57 -1.69
C VAL A 108 -8.36 11.75 -0.81
N ASN A 109 -9.60 11.75 -0.33
CA ASN A 109 -10.04 12.76 0.63
C ASN A 109 -9.36 12.57 2.00
N ARG A 110 -9.28 13.64 2.81
CA ARG A 110 -8.55 13.65 4.07
C ARG A 110 -9.02 12.61 5.09
N THR A 111 -10.33 12.36 5.15
CA THR A 111 -10.89 11.37 6.09
C THR A 111 -10.40 9.97 5.74
N LEU A 112 -10.51 9.59 4.48
CA LEU A 112 -10.10 8.27 4.01
C LEU A 112 -8.58 8.11 4.02
N LEU A 113 -7.82 9.19 3.77
CA LEU A 113 -6.37 9.20 3.92
C LEU A 113 -5.95 8.94 5.37
N ALA A 114 -6.69 9.48 6.34
CA ALA A 114 -6.48 9.19 7.76
C ALA A 114 -6.73 7.71 8.06
N GLU A 115 -7.80 7.12 7.53
CA GLU A 115 -8.12 5.69 7.69
C GLU A 115 -7.06 4.78 7.08
N ILE A 116 -6.54 5.13 5.88
CA ILE A 116 -5.40 4.43 5.26
C ILE A 116 -4.18 4.50 6.17
N GLY A 117 -3.87 5.67 6.71
CA GLY A 117 -2.76 5.86 7.64
C GLY A 117 -2.89 5.02 8.90
N ASP A 118 -4.09 4.97 9.49
CA ASP A 118 -4.37 4.12 10.66
C ASP A 118 -4.18 2.63 10.34
N ALA A 119 -4.61 2.19 9.16
CA ALA A 119 -4.41 0.81 8.71
C ALA A 119 -2.92 0.48 8.53
N ILE A 120 -2.11 1.40 7.96
CA ILE A 120 -0.66 1.25 7.81
C ILE A 120 0.02 1.11 9.18
N VAL A 121 -0.30 1.99 10.13
CA VAL A 121 0.24 1.94 11.50
C VAL A 121 -0.10 0.60 12.16
N LYS A 122 -1.34 0.17 12.04
CA LYS A 122 -1.83 -1.08 12.62
C LYS A 122 -1.12 -2.30 12.02
N LEU A 123 -0.93 -2.32 10.70
CA LEU A 123 -0.19 -3.39 10.01
C LEU A 123 1.28 -3.43 10.44
N ASN A 124 1.91 -2.27 10.61
CA ASN A 124 3.28 -2.21 11.11
C ASN A 124 3.38 -2.73 12.55
N GLN A 125 2.53 -2.24 13.46
CA GLN A 125 2.62 -2.54 14.89
C GLN A 125 2.15 -3.96 15.24
N GLU A 126 1.03 -4.41 14.65
CA GLU A 126 0.39 -5.67 15.02
C GLU A 126 0.86 -6.85 14.17
N ARG A 127 1.27 -6.60 12.92
CA ARG A 127 1.63 -7.67 11.96
C ARG A 127 3.08 -7.61 11.47
N GLY A 128 3.87 -6.64 11.94
CA GLY A 128 5.30 -6.53 11.64
C GLY A 128 5.62 -6.18 10.19
N TYR A 129 4.71 -5.52 9.47
CA TYR A 129 4.98 -5.03 8.12
C TYR A 129 5.99 -3.88 8.17
N THR A 130 6.91 -3.85 7.23
CA THR A 130 7.75 -2.68 6.98
C THR A 130 7.23 -1.94 5.76
N PHE A 131 7.03 -0.63 5.89
CA PHE A 131 6.59 0.21 4.78
C PHE A 131 7.71 1.14 4.33
N CYS A 132 7.88 1.28 3.02
CA CYS A 132 8.65 2.36 2.41
C CYS A 132 7.66 3.15 1.55
N MET A 133 7.51 4.44 1.84
CA MET A 133 6.49 5.29 1.23
C MET A 133 7.13 6.42 0.44
N ILE A 134 6.64 6.67 -0.77
CA ILE A 134 6.93 7.86 -1.55
C ILE A 134 5.70 8.75 -1.46
N GLU A 135 5.85 9.92 -0.88
CA GLU A 135 4.75 10.86 -0.66
C GLU A 135 5.24 12.30 -0.68
N HIS A 136 4.35 13.21 -0.98
CA HIS A 136 4.61 14.66 -0.98
C HIS A 136 3.77 15.40 0.07
N ASP A 137 2.78 14.76 0.70
CA ASP A 137 2.03 15.31 1.82
C ASP A 137 2.85 15.17 3.11
N MET A 138 3.49 16.28 3.52
CA MET A 138 4.38 16.30 4.68
C MET A 138 3.65 16.04 6.01
N ASP A 139 2.35 16.28 6.09
CA ASP A 139 1.58 15.98 7.31
C ASP A 139 1.35 14.47 7.41
N PHE A 140 1.02 13.83 6.30
CA PHE A 140 0.87 12.39 6.22
C PHE A 140 2.20 11.66 6.49
N VAL A 141 3.31 12.12 5.86
CA VAL A 141 4.65 11.58 6.08
C VAL A 141 5.08 11.72 7.53
N SER A 142 4.89 12.90 8.14
CA SER A 142 5.31 13.15 9.53
C SER A 142 4.60 12.28 10.56
N ARG A 143 3.38 11.87 10.23
CA ARG A 143 2.58 10.99 11.08
C ARG A 143 3.02 9.53 11.03
N LEU A 144 3.53 9.08 9.87
CA LEU A 144 3.71 7.66 9.58
C LEU A 144 5.15 7.22 9.45
N CYS A 145 6.07 8.13 9.09
CA CYS A 145 7.41 7.76 8.65
C CYS A 145 8.49 8.23 9.62
N ASP A 146 9.38 7.31 9.94
CA ASP A 146 10.66 7.55 10.59
C ASP A 146 11.66 6.46 10.16
N PRO A 147 12.80 6.80 9.54
CA PRO A 147 13.24 8.14 9.12
C PRO A 147 12.55 8.65 7.86
N VAL A 148 12.65 9.96 7.61
CA VAL A 148 12.26 10.61 6.37
C VAL A 148 13.50 10.92 5.54
N ILE A 149 13.48 10.57 4.26
CA ILE A 149 14.54 10.85 3.29
C ILE A 149 13.97 11.80 2.24
N VAL A 150 14.58 12.98 2.10
CA VAL A 150 14.21 13.95 1.07
C VAL A 150 15.15 13.82 -0.11
N MET A 151 14.57 13.70 -1.31
CA MET A 151 15.32 13.62 -2.55
C MET A 151 14.97 14.80 -3.45
N ALA A 152 15.95 15.35 -4.10
CA ALA A 152 15.80 16.37 -5.15
C ALA A 152 16.84 16.13 -6.24
N GLU A 153 16.48 16.37 -7.49
CA GLU A 153 17.35 16.22 -8.67
C GLU A 153 18.12 14.89 -8.73
N GLY A 154 17.47 13.80 -8.27
CA GLY A 154 18.07 12.45 -8.28
C GLY A 154 19.08 12.17 -7.16
N THR A 155 19.24 13.08 -6.19
CA THR A 155 20.14 12.93 -5.06
C THR A 155 19.42 13.03 -3.73
N VAL A 156 19.99 12.43 -2.66
CA VAL A 156 19.52 12.62 -1.29
C VAL A 156 19.90 14.00 -0.82
N LEU A 157 18.91 14.82 -0.48
CA LEU A 157 19.09 16.19 -0.01
C LEU A 157 19.23 16.25 1.51
N ALA A 158 18.39 15.50 2.22
CA ALA A 158 18.38 15.42 3.68
C ALA A 158 17.81 14.09 4.15
N GLN A 159 18.19 13.68 5.35
CA GLN A 159 17.64 12.52 6.04
C GLN A 159 17.56 12.81 7.53
N GLY A 160 16.48 12.42 8.18
CA GLY A 160 16.27 12.61 9.62
C GLY A 160 14.84 12.35 10.03
N THR A 161 14.46 12.78 11.20
CA THR A 161 13.07 12.82 11.65
C THR A 161 12.25 13.81 10.83
N ALA A 162 10.94 13.66 10.81
CA ALA A 162 10.06 14.61 10.11
C ALA A 162 10.25 16.06 10.60
N THR A 163 10.53 16.24 11.89
CA THR A 163 10.77 17.58 12.49
C THR A 163 12.09 18.18 11.98
N GLU A 164 13.17 17.42 11.96
CA GLU A 164 14.47 17.86 11.46
C GLU A 164 14.41 18.22 9.98
N VAL A 165 13.76 17.38 9.18
CA VAL A 165 13.59 17.59 7.75
C VAL A 165 12.76 18.85 7.46
N ARG A 166 11.69 19.09 8.22
CA ARG A 166 10.87 20.32 8.08
C ARG A 166 11.62 21.60 8.45
N ALA A 167 12.56 21.53 9.38
CA ALA A 167 13.38 22.66 9.81
C ALA A 167 14.61 22.90 8.94
N ASN A 168 14.91 22.00 8.00
CA ASN A 168 16.08 22.08 7.16
C ASN A 168 15.91 23.13 6.05
N GLU A 169 16.75 24.19 6.10
CA GLU A 169 16.68 25.30 5.16
C GLU A 169 16.83 24.85 3.70
N THR A 170 17.69 23.89 3.42
CA THR A 170 17.90 23.35 2.06
C THR A 170 16.66 22.64 1.54
N VAL A 171 15.94 21.93 2.42
CA VAL A 171 14.66 21.29 2.07
C VAL A 171 13.59 22.34 1.80
N ILE A 172 13.50 23.36 2.65
CA ILE A 172 12.54 24.47 2.50
C ILE A 172 12.78 25.20 1.17
N GLU A 173 14.03 25.50 0.84
CA GLU A 173 14.40 26.15 -0.42
C GLU A 173 14.04 25.30 -1.64
N ALA A 174 14.32 24.00 -1.61
CA ALA A 174 13.98 23.07 -2.68
C ALA A 174 12.45 22.97 -2.88
N TYR A 175 11.69 22.95 -1.79
CA TYR A 175 10.22 22.88 -1.83
C TYR A 175 9.56 24.16 -2.31
N LEU A 176 10.11 25.35 -1.94
CA LEU A 176 9.61 26.64 -2.36
C LEU A 176 10.03 27.02 -3.77
N GLY A 177 10.78 26.16 -4.48
CA GLY A 177 11.23 26.43 -5.85
C GLY A 177 12.24 27.59 -5.97
N ARG A 178 12.81 28.05 -4.88
CA ARG A 178 13.98 28.94 -4.89
C ARG A 178 15.17 28.06 -5.19
N GLY A 179 15.59 28.05 -6.47
CA GLY A 179 16.59 27.17 -7.01
C GLY A 179 17.80 27.05 -6.08
N VAL A 180 18.19 25.81 -5.81
CA VAL A 180 19.42 25.47 -5.12
C VAL A 180 20.58 26.12 -5.86
N THR A 181 21.04 27.25 -5.36
CA THR A 181 22.26 27.88 -5.85
C THR A 181 23.39 26.90 -5.53
N LYS A 182 23.86 26.16 -6.55
CA LYS A 182 25.02 25.29 -6.43
C LYS A 182 26.17 26.07 -5.82
N LYS A 183 26.39 25.97 -4.49
CA LYS A 183 27.70 26.24 -3.94
C LYS A 183 28.64 25.17 -4.51
N ARG A 184 29.29 25.49 -5.62
CA ARG A 184 30.48 24.76 -6.07
C ARG A 184 31.44 24.72 -4.88
N VAL A 185 31.57 23.55 -4.29
CA VAL A 185 32.73 23.24 -3.47
C VAL A 185 33.90 23.23 -4.44
N VAL A 186 34.64 24.33 -4.48
CA VAL A 186 35.98 24.41 -5.09
C VAL A 186 36.90 23.69 -4.13
N ALA A 187 37.51 22.63 -4.65
CA ALA A 187 38.53 21.82 -3.96
C ALA A 187 39.76 22.65 -3.56
#